data_04de503d2276434fc3c8f48fe5d926bc
#
_entry.id   04de503d2276434fc3c8f48fe5d926bc
#
_cell.length_a   1.000
_cell.length_b   1.000
_cell.length_c   1.000
_cell.angle_alpha   90.00
_cell.angle_beta   90.00
_cell.angle_gamma   90.00
#
_symmetry.space_group_name_H-M   'P 1'
#
loop_
_entity.id
_entity.type
_entity.pdbx_description
1 polymer ?
#
loop_
_entity_poly.entity_id
_entity_poly.type
_entity_poly.pdbx_seq_one_letter_code
_entity_poly.pdbx_strand_id
1 'polypeptide(L)'
;MYIWGYLLHIMALAPQADCRKEGTDIDMEWRQLLSARRVRRGGGNNKNKSTDLRSEFEKDYHRIIGSASFRRLQDKTQVFPLDKSDFIRTRLTHSLEVSSFAKSLGQNIGENILKYKKDPSFTPQMKEDICNILQCAGLIHDIGNPPFGHFGENAIREWFEHNLGSLYVNGQKVEDMLTPQMRGDFYHFEGNAQALRLVTRLHYLVDENGMNLTYALLNTIVKYPGSSIDIDETSGNIKDKKMGYYYADEAIYKEVERETGTNGNRHPLTFILEAADDLAYKTADIEDAFIKGFISYHTLKEELGALQDNCPDAGFCPLDELEKRYIRGVERGVDDPQEYAVKNWIVRVQGFIISCITFGFTRNYDAIMAGTYKKDLFSGTFGEKLMDLLGDMANRYVFMSSTIYKLELTEAAILDDLMEKFVHAAIHYDAGEKMDSIDLRIVSLISDNYKKAYRHQAEGKSEAEKIYLRLLLVTDYVCGMTDSYAKRLYQELNGII
;
A
#
# COMPACT_ATOMS: atom_id res chain seq x y z
N MET A 1 -12.82 28.09 8.69
CA MET A 1 -14.07 28.64 8.14
C MET A 1 -13.87 29.45 6.86
N TYR A 2 -12.75 30.17 6.67
CA TYR A 2 -12.48 30.99 5.46
C TYR A 2 -12.08 30.19 4.21
N ILE A 3 -11.38 29.06 4.33
CA ILE A 3 -10.94 28.21 3.21
C ILE A 3 -12.13 27.56 2.48
N TRP A 4 -13.17 27.19 3.21
CA TRP A 4 -14.40 26.62 2.64
C TRP A 4 -15.23 27.61 1.81
N GLY A 5 -15.21 28.89 2.15
CA GLY A 5 -15.92 29.93 1.39
C GLY A 5 -15.32 30.17 0.00
N TYR A 6 -13.98 30.07 -0.12
CA TYR A 6 -13.25 30.30 -1.36
C TYR A 6 -13.34 29.10 -2.31
N LEU A 7 -13.23 27.88 -1.77
CA LEU A 7 -13.44 26.64 -2.55
C LEU A 7 -14.86 26.55 -3.11
N LEU A 8 -15.86 27.04 -2.38
CA LEU A 8 -17.25 27.13 -2.84
C LEU A 8 -17.42 28.12 -4.00
N HIS A 9 -16.66 29.22 -4.02
CA HIS A 9 -16.70 30.20 -5.10
C HIS A 9 -16.09 29.67 -6.39
N ILE A 10 -15.02 28.88 -6.29
CA ILE A 10 -14.41 28.19 -7.45
C ILE A 10 -15.30 27.06 -7.98
N MET A 11 -16.04 26.36 -7.12
CA MET A 11 -17.02 25.35 -7.55
C MET A 11 -18.20 25.94 -8.35
N ALA A 12 -18.53 27.22 -8.13
CA ALA A 12 -19.60 27.93 -8.85
C ALA A 12 -19.15 28.44 -10.22
N LEU A 13 -17.82 28.54 -10.48
CA LEU A 13 -17.26 29.13 -11.70
C LEU A 13 -16.69 28.09 -12.69
N ALA A 14 -16.68 26.80 -12.37
CA ALA A 14 -16.23 25.77 -13.30
C ALA A 14 -17.34 25.45 -14.32
N PRO A 15 -17.08 25.56 -15.66
CA PRO A 15 -18.04 25.14 -16.64
C PRO A 15 -18.31 23.65 -16.49
N GLN A 16 -19.58 23.27 -16.35
CA GLN A 16 -20.03 21.88 -16.51
C GLN A 16 -19.75 21.48 -17.96
N ALA A 17 -18.66 20.77 -18.19
CA ALA A 17 -18.44 20.12 -19.47
C ALA A 17 -19.40 18.94 -19.56
N ASP A 18 -20.49 19.15 -20.28
CA ASP A 18 -21.42 18.09 -20.66
C ASP A 18 -20.75 17.22 -21.74
N CYS A 19 -20.01 16.21 -21.31
CA CYS A 19 -19.38 15.19 -22.16
C CYS A 19 -20.11 13.85 -21.98
N ARG A 20 -21.43 13.82 -22.26
CA ARG A 20 -22.10 12.55 -22.56
C ARG A 20 -21.79 12.19 -24.01
N LYS A 21 -20.77 11.35 -24.20
CA LYS A 21 -20.59 10.61 -25.47
C LYS A 21 -21.19 9.22 -25.31
N GLU A 22 -22.10 8.89 -26.21
CA GLU A 22 -22.67 7.56 -26.38
C GLU A 22 -21.55 6.52 -26.62
N GLY A 23 -21.36 5.61 -25.66
CA GLY A 23 -20.48 4.48 -25.73
C GLY A 23 -20.45 3.79 -24.39
N THR A 24 -21.11 2.65 -24.24
CA THR A 24 -21.11 1.66 -23.13
C THR A 24 -20.44 2.12 -21.82
N ASP A 25 -20.95 3.17 -21.21
CA ASP A 25 -20.48 3.65 -19.90
C ASP A 25 -21.01 2.69 -18.83
N ILE A 26 -20.10 1.85 -18.31
CA ILE A 26 -20.37 1.08 -17.11
C ILE A 26 -20.04 2.02 -15.94
N ASP A 27 -21.01 2.84 -15.53
CA ASP A 27 -20.89 3.62 -14.30
C ASP A 27 -20.83 2.65 -13.12
N MET A 28 -19.80 2.77 -12.29
CA MET A 28 -19.69 2.02 -11.04
C MET A 28 -20.77 2.48 -10.06
N GLU A 29 -21.44 1.54 -9.40
CA GLU A 29 -22.50 1.82 -8.44
C GLU A 29 -22.05 1.61 -7.01
N TRP A 30 -22.27 2.55 -6.11
CA TRP A 30 -21.89 2.45 -4.69
C TRP A 30 -22.45 1.21 -4.01
N ARG A 31 -23.65 0.79 -4.34
CA ARG A 31 -24.24 -0.41 -3.77
C ARG A 31 -23.44 -1.68 -4.08
N GLN A 32 -22.82 -1.75 -5.25
CA GLN A 32 -22.00 -2.86 -5.67
C GLN A 32 -20.57 -2.70 -5.17
N LEU A 33 -19.99 -1.51 -5.30
CA LEU A 33 -18.64 -1.18 -4.80
C LEU A 33 -18.49 -1.52 -3.31
N LEU A 34 -19.51 -1.26 -2.49
CA LEU A 34 -19.49 -1.54 -1.06
C LEU A 34 -19.99 -2.95 -0.72
N SER A 35 -19.63 -3.95 -1.52
CA SER A 35 -20.00 -5.35 -1.29
C SER A 35 -19.44 -5.88 0.03
N ALA A 36 -20.33 -6.17 0.98
CA ALA A 36 -19.99 -6.80 2.25
C ALA A 36 -19.83 -8.33 2.16
N ARG A 37 -19.89 -8.90 0.94
CA ARG A 37 -19.69 -10.33 0.71
C ARG A 37 -18.24 -10.72 0.96
N ARG A 38 -18.02 -12.01 1.20
CA ARG A 38 -16.72 -12.60 1.50
C ARG A 38 -16.52 -13.87 0.67
N VAL A 39 -15.27 -14.28 0.49
CA VAL A 39 -14.92 -15.52 -0.22
C VAL A 39 -15.60 -16.73 0.43
N ARG A 40 -15.47 -16.88 1.76
CA ARG A 40 -16.18 -17.91 2.49
C ARG A 40 -17.65 -17.52 2.59
N ARG A 41 -18.49 -18.13 1.81
CA ARG A 41 -19.93 -18.10 2.00
C ARG A 41 -20.22 -18.87 3.29
N GLY A 42 -20.79 -18.19 4.27
CA GLY A 42 -21.17 -18.83 5.52
C GLY A 42 -21.96 -20.12 5.23
N GLY A 43 -21.38 -21.25 5.60
CA GLY A 43 -22.00 -22.57 5.39
C GLY A 43 -23.28 -22.65 6.21
N GLY A 44 -24.41 -22.80 5.51
CA GLY A 44 -25.67 -23.12 6.10
C GLY A 44 -26.63 -21.97 6.34
N ASN A 45 -27.84 -22.20 5.97
CA ASN A 45 -29.07 -21.44 6.22
C ASN A 45 -29.37 -21.25 7.73
N ASN A 46 -28.39 -20.85 8.54
CA ASN A 46 -28.65 -20.47 9.91
C ASN A 46 -29.31 -19.10 9.93
N LYS A 47 -30.62 -19.08 9.79
CA LYS A 47 -31.53 -17.96 10.02
C LYS A 47 -31.52 -17.44 11.47
N ASN A 48 -30.57 -17.83 12.30
CA ASN A 48 -30.33 -17.20 13.57
C ASN A 48 -29.79 -15.80 13.30
N LYS A 49 -30.65 -14.80 13.47
CA LYS A 49 -30.24 -13.40 13.47
C LYS A 49 -29.03 -13.28 14.41
N SER A 50 -27.87 -13.02 13.88
CA SER A 50 -26.69 -12.70 14.68
C SER A 50 -27.08 -11.59 15.65
N THR A 51 -26.79 -11.75 16.92
CA THR A 51 -26.94 -10.68 17.93
C THR A 51 -25.82 -9.64 17.81
N ASP A 52 -24.87 -9.86 16.91
CA ASP A 52 -23.75 -8.96 16.65
C ASP A 52 -24.23 -7.78 15.80
N LEU A 53 -24.18 -6.59 16.39
CA LEU A 53 -24.64 -5.35 15.78
C LEU A 53 -23.58 -4.68 14.90
N ARG A 54 -22.34 -5.21 14.90
CA ARG A 54 -21.25 -4.66 14.06
C ARG A 54 -21.54 -4.89 12.59
N SER A 55 -21.24 -3.90 11.76
CA SER A 55 -21.18 -4.06 10.31
C SER A 55 -20.12 -5.09 9.90
N GLU A 56 -20.20 -5.63 8.68
CA GLU A 56 -19.18 -6.54 8.17
C GLU A 56 -17.80 -5.86 8.06
N PHE A 57 -17.76 -4.57 7.79
CA PHE A 57 -16.53 -3.78 7.71
C PHE A 57 -15.89 -3.54 9.09
N GLU A 58 -16.70 -3.35 10.14
CA GLU A 58 -16.18 -3.31 11.52
C GLU A 58 -15.63 -4.66 11.98
N LYS A 59 -16.20 -5.78 11.48
CA LYS A 59 -15.64 -7.10 11.72
C LYS A 59 -14.29 -7.30 11.01
N ASP A 60 -14.07 -6.69 9.85
CA ASP A 60 -12.76 -6.69 9.18
C ASP A 60 -11.70 -6.01 10.02
N TYR A 61 -12.00 -4.87 10.63
CA TYR A 61 -11.08 -4.20 11.55
C TYR A 61 -10.57 -5.14 12.64
N HIS A 62 -11.48 -5.87 13.32
CA HIS A 62 -11.10 -6.82 14.37
C HIS A 62 -10.24 -7.98 13.86
N ARG A 63 -10.50 -8.47 12.64
CA ARG A 63 -9.69 -9.54 12.01
C ARG A 63 -8.27 -9.06 11.73
N ILE A 64 -8.12 -7.83 11.24
CA ILE A 64 -6.84 -7.23 10.91
C ILE A 64 -5.99 -7.04 12.16
N ILE A 65 -6.48 -6.31 13.15
CA ILE A 65 -5.71 -6.01 14.37
C ILE A 65 -5.36 -7.25 15.20
N GLY A 66 -6.21 -8.27 15.14
CA GLY A 66 -5.98 -9.58 15.77
C GLY A 66 -4.94 -10.45 15.06
N SER A 67 -4.52 -10.09 13.82
CA SER A 67 -3.63 -10.92 13.01
C SER A 67 -2.16 -10.81 13.42
N ALA A 68 -1.40 -11.90 13.26
CA ALA A 68 0.03 -11.89 13.48
C ALA A 68 0.75 -11.05 12.42
N SER A 69 0.26 -11.05 11.17
CA SER A 69 0.86 -10.28 10.08
C SER A 69 0.79 -8.79 10.34
N PHE A 70 -0.32 -8.27 10.88
CA PHE A 70 -0.43 -6.87 11.27
C PHE A 70 0.54 -6.51 12.41
N ARG A 71 0.68 -7.38 13.44
CA ARG A 71 1.64 -7.14 14.52
C ARG A 71 3.08 -7.10 14.06
N ARG A 72 3.46 -7.84 12.99
CA ARG A 72 4.82 -7.83 12.45
C ARG A 72 5.23 -6.48 11.87
N LEU A 73 4.29 -5.61 11.50
CA LEU A 73 4.57 -4.27 11.02
C LEU A 73 5.31 -3.39 12.05
N GLN A 74 5.26 -3.74 13.34
CA GLN A 74 5.99 -3.05 14.39
C GLN A 74 7.52 -3.12 14.24
N ASP A 75 8.03 -4.18 13.59
CA ASP A 75 9.46 -4.43 13.38
C ASP A 75 9.77 -4.52 11.86
N LYS A 76 9.05 -3.70 11.08
CA LYS A 76 9.35 -3.37 9.68
C LYS A 76 9.54 -1.87 9.58
N THR A 77 10.61 -1.47 8.96
CA THR A 77 11.00 -0.07 8.87
C THR A 77 10.19 0.66 7.80
N GLN A 78 9.98 1.96 8.02
CA GLN A 78 9.41 2.85 7.00
C GLN A 78 10.53 3.49 6.17
N VAL A 79 11.47 4.22 6.80
CA VAL A 79 12.52 4.99 6.11
C VAL A 79 13.93 4.65 6.60
N PHE A 80 14.12 4.42 7.91
CA PHE A 80 15.44 4.22 8.51
C PHE A 80 15.58 2.79 9.04
N PRO A 81 16.05 1.84 8.21
CA PRO A 81 16.12 0.44 8.57
C PRO A 81 17.00 0.19 9.80
N LEU A 82 16.58 -0.76 10.63
CA LEU A 82 17.32 -1.20 11.81
C LEU A 82 17.64 -0.08 12.83
N ASP A 83 16.99 1.08 12.73
CA ASP A 83 17.14 2.15 13.70
C ASP A 83 16.49 1.75 15.03
N LYS A 84 17.18 2.05 16.15
CA LYS A 84 16.73 1.70 17.50
C LYS A 84 16.08 2.88 18.23
N SER A 85 15.90 4.01 17.56
CA SER A 85 15.30 5.20 18.15
C SER A 85 13.79 5.02 18.31
N ASP A 86 13.27 5.29 19.50
CA ASP A 86 11.84 5.23 19.80
C ASP A 86 11.02 6.31 19.06
N PHE A 87 11.69 7.29 18.45
CA PHE A 87 11.07 8.40 17.74
C PHE A 87 10.84 8.13 16.24
N ILE A 88 11.43 7.06 15.70
CA ILE A 88 11.32 6.73 14.27
C ILE A 88 10.07 5.89 14.02
N ARG A 89 9.38 6.23 12.94
CA ARG A 89 8.17 5.53 12.51
C ARG A 89 8.46 4.11 12.03
N THR A 90 7.69 3.16 12.53
CA THR A 90 7.60 1.80 11.98
C THR A 90 6.44 1.72 10.99
N ARG A 91 6.38 0.65 10.18
CA ARG A 91 5.21 0.42 9.31
C ARG A 91 3.90 0.31 10.07
N LEU A 92 3.94 -0.16 11.33
CA LEU A 92 2.74 -0.21 12.16
C LEU A 92 2.23 1.20 12.48
N THR A 93 3.12 2.11 12.93
CA THR A 93 2.71 3.48 13.25
C THR A 93 2.31 4.25 12.01
N HIS A 94 3.02 4.08 10.89
CA HIS A 94 2.62 4.63 9.59
C HIS A 94 1.24 4.11 9.14
N SER A 95 0.98 2.80 9.23
CA SER A 95 -0.35 2.24 8.89
C SER A 95 -1.48 2.81 9.75
N LEU A 96 -1.20 3.14 11.02
CA LEU A 96 -2.17 3.82 11.88
C LEU A 96 -2.42 5.28 11.43
N GLU A 97 -1.39 6.01 11.01
CA GLU A 97 -1.52 7.36 10.44
C GLU A 97 -2.34 7.33 9.15
N VAL A 98 -1.99 6.44 8.20
CA VAL A 98 -2.74 6.25 6.94
C VAL A 98 -4.19 5.89 7.21
N SER A 99 -4.45 4.97 8.14
CA SER A 99 -5.80 4.57 8.56
C SER A 99 -6.62 5.75 9.10
N SER A 100 -6.00 6.64 9.87
CA SER A 100 -6.63 7.85 10.42
C SER A 100 -6.96 8.86 9.31
N PHE A 101 -5.99 9.13 8.41
CA PHE A 101 -6.21 10.05 7.29
C PHE A 101 -7.24 9.52 6.31
N ALA A 102 -7.15 8.24 5.93
CA ALA A 102 -8.10 7.61 5.01
C ALA A 102 -9.54 7.67 5.54
N LYS A 103 -9.75 7.37 6.83
CA LYS A 103 -11.05 7.52 7.49
C LYS A 103 -11.56 8.96 7.45
N SER A 104 -10.70 9.93 7.76
CA SER A 104 -11.05 11.36 7.77
C SER A 104 -11.40 11.86 6.37
N LEU A 105 -10.66 11.43 5.35
CA LEU A 105 -10.96 11.70 3.95
C LEU A 105 -12.29 11.06 3.53
N GLY A 106 -12.54 9.82 3.92
CA GLY A 106 -13.82 9.14 3.69
C GLY A 106 -15.01 9.91 4.26
N GLN A 107 -14.85 10.46 5.47
CA GLN A 107 -15.87 11.30 6.11
C GLN A 107 -16.14 12.57 5.31
N ASN A 108 -15.08 13.31 4.91
CA ASN A 108 -15.23 14.56 4.17
C ASN A 108 -15.78 14.34 2.76
N ILE A 109 -15.26 13.35 2.06
CA ILE A 109 -15.67 13.02 0.69
C ILE A 109 -17.11 12.50 0.70
N GLY A 110 -17.46 11.59 1.62
CA GLY A 110 -18.84 11.09 1.76
C GLY A 110 -19.85 12.20 2.03
N GLU A 111 -19.49 13.17 2.87
CA GLU A 111 -20.32 14.37 3.11
C GLU A 111 -20.48 15.20 1.84
N ASN A 112 -19.41 15.37 1.05
CA ASN A 112 -19.45 16.10 -0.21
C ASN A 112 -20.30 15.38 -1.27
N ILE A 113 -20.28 14.05 -1.33
CA ILE A 113 -21.14 13.27 -2.23
C ILE A 113 -22.60 13.52 -1.89
N LEU A 114 -22.98 13.42 -0.61
CA LEU A 114 -24.35 13.67 -0.16
C LEU A 114 -24.81 15.10 -0.47
N LYS A 115 -23.96 16.09 -0.22
CA LYS A 115 -24.34 17.50 -0.27
C LYS A 115 -24.25 18.09 -1.67
N TYR A 116 -23.20 17.78 -2.42
CA TYR A 116 -22.90 18.47 -3.68
C TYR A 116 -23.15 17.61 -4.92
N LYS A 117 -22.79 16.31 -4.87
CA LYS A 117 -23.06 15.42 -6.00
C LYS A 117 -24.50 14.94 -6.02
N LYS A 118 -25.12 14.85 -4.85
CA LYS A 118 -26.53 14.43 -4.69
C LYS A 118 -26.83 13.13 -5.43
N ASP A 119 -25.86 12.22 -5.43
CA ASP A 119 -26.02 10.90 -6.02
C ASP A 119 -27.16 10.15 -5.29
N PRO A 120 -28.27 9.83 -5.99
CA PRO A 120 -29.42 9.21 -5.35
C PRO A 120 -29.16 7.78 -4.87
N SER A 121 -28.09 7.15 -5.37
CA SER A 121 -27.67 5.81 -4.96
C SER A 121 -26.84 5.82 -3.69
N PHE A 122 -26.28 6.98 -3.27
CA PHE A 122 -25.40 7.12 -2.11
C PHE A 122 -26.16 7.54 -0.86
N THR A 123 -26.04 6.77 0.20
CA THR A 123 -26.78 6.97 1.46
C THR A 123 -25.87 7.38 2.62
N PRO A 124 -26.42 7.99 3.71
CA PRO A 124 -25.64 8.25 4.92
C PRO A 124 -24.98 7.00 5.53
N GLN A 125 -25.61 5.83 5.41
CA GLN A 125 -25.03 4.57 5.86
C GLN A 125 -23.80 4.19 5.02
N MET A 126 -23.84 4.38 3.71
CA MET A 126 -22.69 4.12 2.84
C MET A 126 -21.49 5.03 3.16
N LYS A 127 -21.72 6.25 3.64
CA LYS A 127 -20.65 7.12 4.15
C LYS A 127 -19.94 6.46 5.34
N GLU A 128 -20.67 5.90 6.30
CA GLU A 128 -20.09 5.18 7.43
C GLU A 128 -19.33 3.92 6.97
N ASP A 129 -19.90 3.19 6.02
CA ASP A 129 -19.26 2.02 5.43
C ASP A 129 -17.93 2.36 4.74
N ILE A 130 -17.89 3.44 3.96
CA ILE A 130 -16.67 4.00 3.35
C ILE A 130 -15.62 4.31 4.42
N CYS A 131 -16.00 4.97 5.51
CA CYS A 131 -15.10 5.30 6.59
C CYS A 131 -14.47 4.05 7.21
N ASN A 132 -15.27 3.00 7.43
CA ASN A 132 -14.81 1.74 8.01
C ASN A 132 -13.91 0.96 7.04
N ILE A 133 -14.25 0.91 5.75
CA ILE A 133 -13.42 0.28 4.71
C ILE A 133 -12.07 0.98 4.60
N LEU A 134 -12.06 2.31 4.49
CA LEU A 134 -10.84 3.10 4.38
C LEU A 134 -9.97 3.00 5.63
N GLN A 135 -10.58 2.95 6.83
CA GLN A 135 -9.86 2.69 8.07
C GLN A 135 -9.14 1.34 8.03
N CYS A 136 -9.83 0.29 7.59
CA CYS A 136 -9.25 -1.04 7.45
C CYS A 136 -8.18 -1.09 6.35
N ALA A 137 -8.44 -0.48 5.20
CA ALA A 137 -7.52 -0.44 4.08
C ALA A 137 -6.19 0.23 4.46
N GLY A 138 -6.25 1.36 5.18
CA GLY A 138 -5.05 2.03 5.70
C GLY A 138 -4.23 1.16 6.64
N LEU A 139 -4.86 0.28 7.43
CA LEU A 139 -4.12 -0.65 8.30
C LEU A 139 -3.32 -1.72 7.53
N ILE A 140 -3.79 -2.12 6.35
CA ILE A 140 -3.23 -3.27 5.63
C ILE A 140 -2.61 -2.94 4.28
N HIS A 141 -2.57 -1.65 3.88
CA HIS A 141 -2.04 -1.26 2.57
C HIS A 141 -0.60 -1.74 2.34
N ASP A 142 0.21 -1.75 3.39
CA ASP A 142 1.62 -2.13 3.41
C ASP A 142 1.91 -3.52 4.01
N ILE A 143 0.87 -4.33 4.30
CA ILE A 143 1.01 -5.60 5.02
C ILE A 143 1.81 -6.65 4.22
N GLY A 144 1.91 -6.50 2.92
CA GLY A 144 2.63 -7.39 2.00
C GLY A 144 4.08 -7.03 1.76
N ASN A 145 4.54 -5.85 2.21
CA ASN A 145 5.91 -5.41 1.96
C ASN A 145 6.93 -6.37 2.60
N PRO A 146 8.03 -6.68 1.89
CA PRO A 146 9.12 -7.49 2.44
C PRO A 146 9.86 -6.76 3.57
N PRO A 147 10.80 -7.42 4.29
CA PRO A 147 11.77 -6.71 5.10
C PRO A 147 12.46 -5.62 4.30
N PHE A 148 12.82 -4.52 4.95
CA PHE A 148 13.50 -3.37 4.34
C PHE A 148 12.70 -2.64 3.25
N GLY A 149 11.40 -2.85 3.17
CA GLY A 149 10.47 -2.07 2.37
C GLY A 149 10.71 -2.11 0.87
N HIS A 150 10.69 -0.95 0.21
CA HIS A 150 10.87 -0.84 -1.24
C HIS A 150 12.26 -1.31 -1.71
N PHE A 151 13.27 -1.13 -0.88
CA PHE A 151 14.59 -1.67 -1.18
C PHE A 151 14.55 -3.21 -1.20
N GLY A 152 13.84 -3.82 -0.25
CA GLY A 152 13.61 -5.26 -0.23
C GLY A 152 12.84 -5.77 -1.45
N GLU A 153 11.87 -5.02 -1.96
CA GLU A 153 11.19 -5.35 -3.21
C GLU A 153 12.17 -5.39 -4.39
N ASN A 154 13.01 -4.37 -4.52
CA ASN A 154 14.02 -4.29 -5.57
C ASN A 154 15.03 -5.45 -5.47
N ALA A 155 15.52 -5.74 -4.27
CA ALA A 155 16.45 -6.86 -4.06
C ALA A 155 15.84 -8.22 -4.47
N ILE A 156 14.55 -8.46 -4.20
CA ILE A 156 13.85 -9.68 -4.64
C ILE A 156 13.73 -9.71 -6.16
N ARG A 157 13.37 -8.60 -6.83
CA ARG A 157 13.30 -8.51 -8.31
C ARG A 157 14.65 -8.81 -8.94
N GLU A 158 15.70 -8.10 -8.52
CA GLU A 158 17.05 -8.25 -9.02
C GLU A 158 17.57 -9.68 -8.84
N TRP A 159 17.29 -10.31 -7.69
CA TRP A 159 17.66 -11.69 -7.47
C TRP A 159 17.04 -12.62 -8.52
N PHE A 160 15.73 -12.50 -8.81
CA PHE A 160 15.08 -13.32 -9.83
C PHE A 160 15.56 -13.00 -11.24
N GLU A 161 15.76 -11.73 -11.57
CA GLU A 161 16.31 -11.33 -12.88
C GLU A 161 17.68 -11.95 -13.16
N HIS A 162 18.53 -12.03 -12.15
CA HIS A 162 19.87 -12.58 -12.31
C HIS A 162 19.92 -14.11 -12.21
N ASN A 163 19.06 -14.73 -11.40
CA ASN A 163 19.24 -16.13 -11.01
C ASN A 163 18.18 -17.09 -11.60
N LEU A 164 16.96 -16.63 -11.95
CA LEU A 164 15.90 -17.52 -12.45
C LEU A 164 16.36 -18.35 -13.67
N GLY A 165 17.14 -17.72 -14.54
CA GLY A 165 17.71 -18.37 -15.74
C GLY A 165 18.78 -19.44 -15.45
N SER A 166 19.30 -19.53 -14.24
CA SER A 166 20.31 -20.51 -13.82
C SER A 166 19.73 -21.68 -13.02
N LEU A 167 18.44 -21.65 -12.68
CA LEU A 167 17.78 -22.70 -11.91
C LEU A 167 17.34 -23.87 -12.80
N TYR A 168 17.61 -25.10 -12.34
CA TYR A 168 17.23 -26.32 -13.04
C TYR A 168 16.52 -27.29 -12.08
N VAL A 169 15.47 -27.94 -12.59
CA VAL A 169 14.76 -29.04 -11.92
C VAL A 169 14.63 -30.18 -12.92
N ASN A 170 15.05 -31.37 -12.55
CA ASN A 170 15.04 -32.56 -13.42
C ASN A 170 15.70 -32.33 -14.79
N GLY A 171 16.77 -31.53 -14.84
CA GLY A 171 17.50 -31.21 -16.07
C GLY A 171 16.79 -30.20 -16.99
N GLN A 172 15.64 -29.67 -16.60
CA GLN A 172 14.93 -28.61 -17.31
C GLN A 172 15.18 -27.25 -16.65
N LYS A 173 15.35 -26.22 -17.47
CA LYS A 173 15.51 -24.85 -16.99
C LYS A 173 14.17 -24.34 -16.42
N VAL A 174 14.17 -23.88 -15.19
CA VAL A 174 12.95 -23.41 -14.52
C VAL A 174 12.29 -22.28 -15.29
N GLU A 175 13.06 -21.31 -15.76
CA GLU A 175 12.56 -20.18 -16.56
C GLU A 175 11.76 -20.61 -17.79
N ASP A 176 12.20 -21.68 -18.48
CA ASP A 176 11.54 -22.19 -19.69
C ASP A 176 10.24 -22.94 -19.38
N MET A 177 10.08 -23.42 -18.16
CA MET A 177 8.85 -24.08 -17.70
C MET A 177 7.74 -23.10 -17.37
N LEU A 178 8.09 -21.87 -16.97
CA LEU A 178 7.13 -20.86 -16.52
C LEU A 178 6.49 -20.12 -17.71
N THR A 179 5.22 -19.78 -17.60
CA THR A 179 4.54 -18.89 -18.54
C THR A 179 5.10 -17.46 -18.46
N PRO A 180 4.87 -16.60 -19.47
CA PRO A 180 5.28 -15.19 -19.39
C PRO A 180 4.78 -14.47 -18.13
N GLN A 181 3.51 -14.67 -17.75
CA GLN A 181 2.95 -14.08 -16.53
C GLN A 181 3.62 -14.62 -15.27
N MET A 182 3.83 -15.94 -15.17
CA MET A 182 4.50 -16.52 -14.00
C MET A 182 5.93 -15.98 -13.80
N ARG A 183 6.68 -15.73 -14.90
CA ARG A 183 8.00 -15.08 -14.83
C ARG A 183 7.87 -13.61 -14.48
N GLY A 184 6.95 -12.92 -15.13
CA GLY A 184 6.68 -11.51 -14.88
C GLY A 184 6.33 -11.22 -13.42
N ASP A 185 5.63 -12.14 -12.75
CA ASP A 185 5.28 -12.00 -11.33
C ASP A 185 6.51 -11.88 -10.41
N PHE A 186 7.63 -12.49 -10.79
CA PHE A 186 8.89 -12.37 -10.04
C PHE A 186 9.73 -11.18 -10.49
N TYR A 187 9.79 -10.91 -11.78
CA TYR A 187 10.54 -9.76 -12.32
C TYR A 187 9.90 -8.41 -11.97
N HIS A 188 8.60 -8.41 -11.72
CA HIS A 188 7.83 -7.25 -11.28
C HIS A 188 7.24 -7.44 -9.89
N PHE A 189 7.95 -8.20 -9.02
CA PHE A 189 7.50 -8.44 -7.65
C PHE A 189 7.03 -7.15 -6.98
N GLU A 190 5.87 -7.17 -6.30
CA GLU A 190 5.22 -5.98 -5.78
C GLU A 190 4.55 -6.24 -4.44
N GLY A 191 4.86 -5.44 -3.42
CA GLY A 191 4.29 -5.56 -2.07
C GLY A 191 2.77 -5.42 -2.02
N ASN A 192 2.17 -4.62 -2.92
CA ASN A 192 0.71 -4.51 -2.99
C ASN A 192 0.06 -5.82 -3.49
N ALA A 193 0.66 -6.50 -4.48
CA ALA A 193 0.20 -7.82 -4.91
C ALA A 193 0.38 -8.86 -3.80
N GLN A 194 1.50 -8.80 -3.09
CA GLN A 194 1.77 -9.64 -1.92
C GLN A 194 0.79 -9.38 -0.78
N ALA A 195 0.30 -8.13 -0.60
CA ALA A 195 -0.73 -7.83 0.40
C ALA A 195 -2.04 -8.55 0.10
N LEU A 196 -2.51 -8.52 -1.16
CA LEU A 196 -3.70 -9.29 -1.57
C LEU A 196 -3.51 -10.78 -1.31
N ARG A 197 -2.37 -11.36 -1.71
CA ARG A 197 -2.03 -12.76 -1.49
C ARG A 197 -2.01 -13.12 0.00
N LEU A 198 -1.38 -12.29 0.83
CA LEU A 198 -1.29 -12.52 2.27
C LEU A 198 -2.67 -12.58 2.91
N VAL A 199 -3.53 -11.60 2.64
CA VAL A 199 -4.85 -11.52 3.30
C VAL A 199 -5.85 -12.54 2.75
N THR A 200 -5.64 -13.08 1.54
CA THR A 200 -6.56 -14.05 0.91
C THR A 200 -6.09 -15.49 0.97
N ARG A 201 -4.77 -15.76 1.12
CA ARG A 201 -4.20 -17.11 1.02
C ARG A 201 -3.34 -17.52 2.20
N LEU A 202 -2.49 -16.64 2.72
CA LEU A 202 -1.41 -17.03 3.62
C LEU A 202 -1.79 -17.01 5.10
N HIS A 203 -2.83 -16.30 5.46
CA HIS A 203 -3.30 -16.22 6.83
C HIS A 203 -4.17 -17.44 7.19
N TYR A 204 -3.55 -18.62 7.21
CA TYR A 204 -4.22 -19.92 7.39
C TYR A 204 -4.53 -20.17 8.87
N LEU A 205 -5.53 -19.46 9.41
CA LEU A 205 -5.92 -19.57 10.81
C LEU A 205 -7.05 -20.60 11.01
N VAL A 206 -8.03 -20.58 10.11
CA VAL A 206 -9.22 -21.44 10.17
C VAL A 206 -9.26 -22.36 8.95
N ASP A 207 -9.05 -21.81 7.76
CA ASP A 207 -9.06 -22.49 6.47
C ASP A 207 -8.24 -21.74 5.41
N GLU A 208 -8.38 -22.17 4.15
CA GLU A 208 -7.66 -21.66 2.99
C GLU A 208 -8.07 -20.25 2.53
N ASN A 209 -9.08 -19.63 3.15
CA ASN A 209 -9.60 -18.32 2.72
C ASN A 209 -8.94 -17.12 3.43
N GLY A 210 -7.76 -17.29 3.94
CA GLY A 210 -6.97 -16.21 4.54
C GLY A 210 -7.69 -15.54 5.72
N MET A 211 -7.68 -14.20 5.75
CA MET A 211 -8.39 -13.41 6.75
C MET A 211 -9.89 -13.33 6.50
N ASN A 212 -10.37 -13.79 5.36
CA ASN A 212 -11.76 -13.75 4.94
C ASN A 212 -12.38 -12.35 5.07
N LEU A 213 -11.72 -11.35 4.46
CA LEU A 213 -12.13 -9.95 4.43
C LEU A 213 -13.26 -9.73 3.41
N THR A 214 -13.95 -8.58 3.50
CA THR A 214 -15.00 -8.21 2.55
C THR A 214 -14.43 -7.88 1.18
N TYR A 215 -15.19 -8.13 0.12
CA TYR A 215 -14.76 -7.84 -1.25
C TYR A 215 -14.49 -6.34 -1.48
N ALA A 216 -15.30 -5.46 -0.89
CA ALA A 216 -15.07 -4.02 -0.95
C ALA A 216 -13.68 -3.64 -0.40
N LEU A 217 -13.29 -4.20 0.75
CA LEU A 217 -11.98 -3.96 1.33
C LEU A 217 -10.85 -4.56 0.48
N LEU A 218 -11.02 -5.80 -0.01
CA LEU A 218 -10.02 -6.45 -0.86
C LEU A 218 -9.77 -5.66 -2.15
N ASN A 219 -10.83 -5.12 -2.79
CA ASN A 219 -10.65 -4.31 -4.00
C ASN A 219 -10.06 -2.94 -3.69
N THR A 220 -10.38 -2.34 -2.54
CA THR A 220 -9.83 -1.04 -2.13
C THR A 220 -8.30 -1.07 -1.99
N ILE A 221 -7.71 -2.19 -1.53
CA ILE A 221 -6.25 -2.30 -1.39
C ILE A 221 -5.51 -2.63 -2.70
N VAL A 222 -6.21 -3.02 -3.76
CA VAL A 222 -5.57 -3.29 -5.05
C VAL A 222 -5.36 -1.96 -5.79
N LYS A 223 -4.15 -1.42 -5.71
CA LYS A 223 -3.78 -0.16 -6.37
C LYS A 223 -3.74 -0.30 -7.90
N TYR A 224 -3.37 -1.47 -8.40
CA TYR A 224 -3.14 -1.75 -9.82
C TYR A 224 -3.97 -2.95 -10.27
N PRO A 225 -5.07 -2.79 -11.00
CA PRO A 225 -5.98 -3.88 -11.37
C PRO A 225 -5.52 -4.73 -12.57
N GLY A 226 -4.20 -4.84 -12.80
CA GLY A 226 -3.56 -5.60 -13.87
C GLY A 226 -2.66 -6.72 -13.35
N SER A 227 -2.37 -7.71 -14.21
CA SER A 227 -1.35 -8.73 -13.99
C SER A 227 0.04 -8.22 -14.36
N SER A 228 1.08 -9.02 -14.13
CA SER A 228 2.46 -8.66 -14.47
C SER A 228 2.73 -8.46 -15.98
N ILE A 229 1.88 -8.99 -16.85
CA ILE A 229 1.98 -8.80 -18.29
C ILE A 229 1.14 -7.63 -18.82
N ASP A 230 0.34 -6.99 -17.97
CA ASP A 230 -0.49 -5.83 -18.32
C ASP A 230 0.17 -4.50 -17.97
N ILE A 231 1.40 -4.53 -17.43
CA ILE A 231 2.14 -3.32 -17.04
C ILE A 231 2.47 -2.49 -18.27
N ASP A 232 2.05 -1.20 -18.25
CA ASP A 232 2.36 -0.21 -19.27
C ASP A 232 2.64 1.16 -18.66
N GLU A 233 3.89 1.42 -18.34
CA GLU A 233 4.33 2.71 -17.76
C GLU A 233 4.15 3.87 -18.74
N THR A 234 3.96 3.59 -20.04
CA THR A 234 3.80 4.60 -21.09
C THR A 234 2.37 5.05 -21.29
N SER A 235 1.40 4.32 -20.73
CA SER A 235 -0.05 4.60 -20.88
C SER A 235 -0.49 5.96 -20.31
N GLY A 236 0.31 6.53 -19.39
CA GLY A 236 -0.04 7.72 -18.62
C GLY A 236 -1.20 7.51 -17.63
N ASN A 237 -1.61 6.26 -17.41
CA ASN A 237 -2.65 5.89 -16.45
C ASN A 237 -2.02 5.25 -15.21
N ILE A 238 -2.31 5.81 -14.04
CA ILE A 238 -1.71 5.32 -12.78
C ILE A 238 -2.03 3.84 -12.48
N LYS A 239 -3.14 3.30 -13.02
CA LYS A 239 -3.54 1.92 -12.80
C LYS A 239 -2.64 0.89 -13.51
N ASP A 240 -1.93 1.31 -14.56
CA ASP A 240 -1.15 0.42 -15.43
C ASP A 240 0.34 0.38 -15.07
N LYS A 241 0.76 1.12 -14.01
CA LYS A 241 2.17 1.26 -13.63
C LYS A 241 2.82 -0.01 -13.08
N LYS A 242 2.06 -0.86 -12.39
CA LYS A 242 2.54 -2.05 -11.69
C LYS A 242 1.47 -3.14 -11.71
N MET A 243 1.84 -4.34 -11.28
CA MET A 243 0.88 -5.43 -11.10
C MET A 243 0.14 -5.33 -9.75
N GLY A 244 -1.09 -5.85 -9.68
CA GLY A 244 -1.89 -5.87 -8.46
C GLY A 244 -2.18 -7.27 -7.92
N TYR A 245 -1.89 -8.31 -8.69
CA TYR A 245 -2.10 -9.71 -8.28
C TYR A 245 -1.16 -10.65 -9.04
N TYR A 246 -0.85 -11.77 -8.40
CA TYR A 246 -0.09 -12.86 -9.00
C TYR A 246 -0.96 -13.79 -9.83
N TYR A 247 -0.37 -14.51 -10.78
CA TYR A 247 -1.04 -15.60 -11.53
C TYR A 247 -1.81 -16.55 -10.60
N ALA A 248 -1.20 -16.94 -9.46
CA ALA A 248 -1.84 -17.82 -8.50
C ALA A 248 -3.10 -17.24 -7.84
N ASP A 249 -3.25 -15.92 -7.85
CA ASP A 249 -4.32 -15.20 -7.16
C ASP A 249 -5.32 -14.54 -8.12
N GLU A 250 -5.13 -14.71 -9.45
CA GLU A 250 -5.97 -14.12 -10.49
C GLU A 250 -7.45 -14.50 -10.31
N ALA A 251 -7.75 -15.76 -10.03
CA ALA A 251 -9.13 -16.22 -9.89
C ALA A 251 -9.87 -15.51 -8.75
N ILE A 252 -9.20 -15.29 -7.62
CA ILE A 252 -9.82 -14.56 -6.51
C ILE A 252 -9.92 -13.08 -6.81
N TYR A 253 -8.92 -12.48 -7.46
CA TYR A 253 -9.00 -11.09 -7.86
C TYR A 253 -10.16 -10.85 -8.84
N LYS A 254 -10.33 -11.70 -9.86
CA LYS A 254 -11.44 -11.62 -10.81
C LYS A 254 -12.82 -11.84 -10.13
N GLU A 255 -12.89 -12.63 -9.07
CA GLU A 255 -14.10 -12.72 -8.25
C GLU A 255 -14.37 -11.42 -7.49
N VAL A 256 -13.35 -10.83 -6.86
CA VAL A 256 -13.44 -9.54 -6.16
C VAL A 256 -13.90 -8.43 -7.11
N GLU A 257 -13.28 -8.35 -8.29
CA GLU A 257 -13.60 -7.38 -9.35
C GLU A 257 -15.06 -7.48 -9.80
N ARG A 258 -15.52 -8.70 -10.10
CA ARG A 258 -16.91 -8.96 -10.51
C ARG A 258 -17.91 -8.58 -9.40
N GLU A 259 -17.62 -8.91 -8.15
CA GLU A 259 -18.53 -8.66 -7.02
C GLU A 259 -18.63 -7.17 -6.68
N THR A 260 -17.58 -6.41 -6.91
CA THR A 260 -17.54 -4.95 -6.68
C THR A 260 -17.88 -4.13 -7.92
N GLY A 261 -17.91 -4.74 -9.11
CA GLY A 261 -18.32 -4.09 -10.36
C GLY A 261 -17.31 -3.10 -10.92
N THR A 262 -16.03 -3.24 -10.60
CA THR A 262 -15.01 -2.30 -11.08
C THR A 262 -14.54 -2.55 -12.52
N ASN A 263 -14.76 -3.75 -13.07
CA ASN A 263 -14.56 -4.08 -14.49
C ASN A 263 -13.18 -3.64 -15.05
N GLY A 264 -12.08 -3.97 -14.38
CA GLY A 264 -10.72 -3.60 -14.77
C GLY A 264 -10.31 -2.17 -14.43
N ASN A 265 -11.15 -1.45 -13.68
CA ASN A 265 -10.83 -0.12 -13.18
C ASN A 265 -10.46 -0.13 -11.71
N ARG A 266 -9.79 0.91 -11.26
CA ARG A 266 -9.50 1.12 -9.84
C ARG A 266 -10.80 1.34 -9.08
N HIS A 267 -10.91 0.74 -7.91
CA HIS A 267 -11.99 1.04 -6.99
C HIS A 267 -11.93 2.52 -6.56
N PRO A 268 -13.05 3.28 -6.51
CA PRO A 268 -13.02 4.69 -6.11
C PRO A 268 -12.32 4.96 -4.78
N LEU A 269 -12.44 4.06 -3.81
CA LEU A 269 -11.77 4.19 -2.50
C LEU A 269 -10.26 3.99 -2.57
N THR A 270 -9.74 3.32 -3.60
CA THR A 270 -8.28 3.16 -3.81
C THR A 270 -7.59 4.50 -4.04
N PHE A 271 -8.23 5.43 -4.75
CA PHE A 271 -7.69 6.79 -4.93
C PHE A 271 -7.57 7.54 -3.60
N ILE A 272 -8.55 7.34 -2.70
CA ILE A 272 -8.54 7.96 -1.37
C ILE A 272 -7.46 7.34 -0.50
N LEU A 273 -7.32 6.02 -0.54
CA LEU A 273 -6.29 5.29 0.21
C LEU A 273 -4.89 5.72 -0.22
N GLU A 274 -4.63 5.78 -1.53
CA GLU A 274 -3.33 6.20 -2.08
C GLU A 274 -3.00 7.65 -1.70
N ALA A 275 -3.96 8.56 -1.79
CA ALA A 275 -3.75 9.94 -1.36
C ALA A 275 -3.54 10.08 0.16
N ALA A 276 -4.14 9.20 0.97
CA ALA A 276 -3.90 9.16 2.42
C ALA A 276 -2.51 8.63 2.75
N ASP A 277 -2.04 7.63 2.01
CA ASP A 277 -0.70 7.05 2.10
C ASP A 277 0.37 8.10 1.75
N ASP A 278 0.24 8.73 0.58
CA ASP A 278 1.13 9.82 0.15
C ASP A 278 1.19 10.97 1.15
N LEU A 279 0.06 11.39 1.69
CA LEU A 279 -0.01 12.44 2.70
C LEU A 279 0.75 12.06 3.96
N ALA A 280 0.51 10.85 4.49
CA ALA A 280 1.18 10.34 5.68
C ALA A 280 2.69 10.24 5.44
N TYR A 281 3.09 9.55 4.36
CA TYR A 281 4.47 9.29 3.99
C TYR A 281 5.27 10.59 3.83
N LYS A 282 4.89 11.48 2.88
CA LYS A 282 5.67 12.67 2.55
C LYS A 282 5.77 13.66 3.71
N THR A 283 4.74 13.78 4.56
CA THR A 283 4.81 14.67 5.73
C THR A 283 5.65 14.08 6.85
N ALA A 284 5.57 12.76 7.05
CA ALA A 284 6.36 12.05 8.04
C ALA A 284 7.85 12.08 7.70
N ASP A 285 8.22 11.87 6.43
CA ASP A 285 9.60 11.86 5.98
C ASP A 285 10.30 13.20 6.25
N ILE A 286 9.61 14.32 6.04
CA ILE A 286 10.17 15.65 6.34
C ILE A 286 10.34 15.85 7.84
N GLU A 287 9.38 15.40 8.66
CA GLU A 287 9.48 15.47 10.12
C GLU A 287 10.64 14.63 10.65
N ASP A 288 10.74 13.38 10.20
CA ASP A 288 11.80 12.44 10.61
C ASP A 288 13.17 12.92 10.11
N ALA A 289 13.25 13.46 8.88
CA ALA A 289 14.46 14.07 8.34
C ALA A 289 14.93 15.28 9.16
N PHE A 290 14.00 16.11 9.63
CA PHE A 290 14.32 17.24 10.50
C PHE A 290 14.84 16.77 11.87
N ILE A 291 14.14 15.82 12.52
CA ILE A 291 14.54 15.27 13.81
C ILE A 291 15.93 14.61 13.73
N LYS A 292 16.22 13.91 12.64
CA LYS A 292 17.53 13.28 12.39
C LYS A 292 18.62 14.25 11.93
N GLY A 293 18.30 15.50 11.65
CA GLY A 293 19.25 16.53 11.22
C GLY A 293 19.66 16.42 9.73
N PHE A 294 18.93 15.66 8.91
CA PHE A 294 19.13 15.64 7.46
C PHE A 294 18.65 16.94 6.80
N ILE A 295 17.61 17.55 7.36
CA ILE A 295 17.04 18.83 6.92
C ILE A 295 17.08 19.81 8.09
N SER A 296 17.69 20.99 7.91
CA SER A 296 17.64 22.07 8.89
C SER A 296 16.39 22.94 8.70
N TYR A 297 16.01 23.69 9.74
CA TYR A 297 14.96 24.72 9.63
C TYR A 297 15.24 25.72 8.50
N HIS A 298 16.49 26.13 8.33
CA HIS A 298 16.91 27.05 7.26
C HIS A 298 16.71 26.41 5.88
N THR A 299 17.17 25.19 5.69
CA THR A 299 16.97 24.44 4.44
C THR A 299 15.49 24.29 4.10
N LEU A 300 14.65 23.90 5.08
CA LEU A 300 13.20 23.78 4.87
C LEU A 300 12.59 25.13 4.44
N LYS A 301 13.01 26.22 5.07
CA LYS A 301 12.56 27.57 4.73
C LYS A 301 12.95 27.98 3.32
N GLU A 302 14.19 27.72 2.89
CA GLU A 302 14.67 28.01 1.54
C GLU A 302 13.91 27.22 0.47
N GLU A 303 13.71 25.94 0.68
CA GLU A 303 12.95 25.07 -0.24
C GLU A 303 11.49 25.53 -0.38
N LEU A 304 10.84 25.86 0.72
CA LEU A 304 9.46 26.39 0.70
C LEU A 304 9.37 27.75 0.01
N GLY A 305 10.46 28.52 -0.04
CA GLY A 305 10.54 29.78 -0.77
C GLY A 305 10.24 29.64 -2.26
N ALA A 306 10.55 28.49 -2.87
CA ALA A 306 10.24 28.21 -4.27
C ALA A 306 8.73 28.16 -4.58
N LEU A 307 7.89 27.96 -3.56
CA LEU A 307 6.43 27.95 -3.71
C LEU A 307 5.78 29.32 -3.45
N GLN A 308 6.53 30.31 -2.94
CA GLN A 308 5.94 31.57 -2.46
C GLN A 308 5.26 32.37 -3.56
N ASP A 309 5.86 32.45 -4.74
CA ASP A 309 5.28 33.16 -5.90
C ASP A 309 4.02 32.47 -6.46
N ASN A 310 3.79 31.24 -6.08
CA ASN A 310 2.65 30.43 -6.48
C ASN A 310 1.63 30.26 -5.34
N CYS A 311 1.80 30.94 -4.20
CA CYS A 311 0.81 30.92 -3.13
C CYS A 311 -0.47 31.59 -3.68
N PRO A 312 -1.52 30.82 -3.94
CA PRO A 312 -2.75 31.39 -4.49
C PRO A 312 -3.47 32.24 -3.43
N ASP A 313 -4.42 33.02 -3.87
CA ASP A 313 -5.41 33.67 -3.01
C ASP A 313 -6.16 32.68 -2.06
N ALA A 314 -5.81 31.41 -2.09
CA ALA A 314 -6.39 30.32 -1.31
C ALA A 314 -6.12 30.38 0.22
N GLY A 315 -5.43 31.40 0.70
CA GLY A 315 -5.26 31.64 2.13
C GLY A 315 -4.32 30.68 2.88
N PHE A 316 -3.54 29.84 2.18
CA PHE A 316 -2.51 28.99 2.75
C PHE A 316 -1.20 29.11 1.96
N CYS A 317 -0.19 29.71 2.59
CA CYS A 317 1.17 29.74 2.09
C CYS A 317 2.06 28.90 3.01
N PRO A 318 2.71 27.84 2.51
CA PRO A 318 3.50 26.93 3.35
C PRO A 318 4.63 27.63 4.11
N LEU A 319 5.34 28.57 3.46
CA LEU A 319 6.42 29.33 4.09
C LEU A 319 5.91 30.25 5.19
N ASP A 320 4.87 31.05 4.92
CA ASP A 320 4.30 31.97 5.91
C ASP A 320 3.77 31.21 7.14
N GLU A 321 3.16 30.03 6.93
CA GLU A 321 2.72 29.19 8.05
C GLU A 321 3.90 28.67 8.88
N LEU A 322 5.03 28.31 8.26
CA LEU A 322 6.22 27.88 8.99
C LEU A 322 6.79 29.02 9.84
N GLU A 323 6.97 30.22 9.24
CA GLU A 323 7.48 31.41 9.96
C GLU A 323 6.56 31.85 11.11
N LYS A 324 5.26 31.83 10.87
CA LYS A 324 4.25 32.13 11.90
C LYS A 324 4.33 31.14 13.08
N ARG A 325 4.61 29.86 12.84
CA ARG A 325 4.81 28.88 13.92
C ARG A 325 6.09 29.14 14.69
N TYR A 326 7.16 29.52 13.98
CA TYR A 326 8.42 29.89 14.60
C TYR A 326 8.26 31.09 15.52
N ILE A 327 7.67 32.20 15.04
CA ILE A 327 7.41 33.41 15.83
C ILE A 327 6.61 33.07 17.08
N ARG A 328 5.56 32.24 16.92
CA ARG A 328 4.73 31.80 18.04
C ARG A 328 5.49 30.94 19.06
N GLY A 329 6.46 30.13 18.61
CA GLY A 329 7.36 29.38 19.49
C GLY A 329 8.23 30.30 20.35
N VAL A 330 8.82 31.32 19.73
CA VAL A 330 9.62 32.35 20.39
C VAL A 330 8.77 33.11 21.40
N GLU A 331 7.60 33.60 21.03
CA GLU A 331 6.66 34.33 21.91
C GLU A 331 6.23 33.52 23.13
N ARG A 332 6.15 32.20 23.00
CA ARG A 332 5.80 31.26 24.06
C ARG A 332 6.98 30.85 24.94
N GLY A 333 8.19 31.22 24.55
CA GLY A 333 9.41 30.85 25.25
C GLY A 333 9.69 29.37 25.30
N VAL A 334 9.38 28.63 24.19
CA VAL A 334 9.71 27.20 24.10
C VAL A 334 11.21 27.02 23.91
N ASP A 335 11.78 25.93 24.42
CA ASP A 335 13.23 25.67 24.41
C ASP A 335 13.80 25.56 22.97
N ASP A 336 13.09 24.90 22.06
CA ASP A 336 13.43 24.83 20.64
C ASP A 336 12.29 25.36 19.76
N PRO A 337 12.33 26.66 19.38
CA PRO A 337 11.32 27.25 18.51
C PRO A 337 11.31 26.68 17.09
N GLN A 338 12.43 26.14 16.59
CA GLN A 338 12.51 25.55 15.26
C GLN A 338 11.80 24.21 15.22
N GLU A 339 12.08 23.32 16.18
CA GLU A 339 11.38 22.04 16.31
C GLU A 339 9.87 22.26 16.54
N TYR A 340 9.51 23.18 17.41
CA TYR A 340 8.13 23.58 17.63
C TYR A 340 7.46 24.06 16.33
N ALA A 341 8.16 24.87 15.54
CA ALA A 341 7.65 25.37 14.27
C ALA A 341 7.40 24.26 13.28
N VAL A 342 8.37 23.36 13.05
CA VAL A 342 8.26 22.27 12.08
C VAL A 342 7.12 21.31 12.45
N LYS A 343 7.06 20.82 13.68
CA LYS A 343 5.99 19.92 14.14
C LYS A 343 4.59 20.53 13.98
N ASN A 344 4.42 21.79 14.36
CA ASN A 344 3.13 22.47 14.21
C ASN A 344 2.80 22.82 12.76
N TRP A 345 3.81 23.06 11.94
CA TRP A 345 3.65 23.30 10.51
C TRP A 345 3.17 22.04 9.79
N ILE A 346 3.74 20.86 10.07
CA ILE A 346 3.30 19.57 9.52
C ILE A 346 1.78 19.37 9.73
N VAL A 347 1.27 19.63 10.94
CA VAL A 347 -0.17 19.50 11.23
C VAL A 347 -1.01 20.45 10.36
N ARG A 348 -0.49 21.65 10.07
CA ARG A 348 -1.20 22.62 9.19
C ARG A 348 -1.18 22.19 7.73
N VAL A 349 -0.03 21.68 7.26
CA VAL A 349 0.12 21.10 5.93
C VAL A 349 -0.86 19.94 5.74
N GLN A 350 -0.90 19.01 6.69
CA GLN A 350 -1.82 17.86 6.64
C GLN A 350 -3.28 18.31 6.51
N GLY A 351 -3.71 19.27 7.33
CA GLY A 351 -5.07 19.82 7.25
C GLY A 351 -5.38 20.49 5.92
N PHE A 352 -4.42 21.20 5.33
CA PHE A 352 -4.56 21.82 4.02
C PHE A 352 -4.64 20.76 2.90
N ILE A 353 -3.76 19.78 2.91
CA ILE A 353 -3.71 18.71 1.91
C ILE A 353 -4.97 17.84 1.96
N ILE A 354 -5.52 17.53 3.14
CA ILE A 354 -6.83 16.86 3.28
C ILE A 354 -7.92 17.62 2.52
N SER A 355 -7.90 18.95 2.58
CA SER A 355 -8.85 19.78 1.82
C SER A 355 -8.63 19.69 0.31
N CYS A 356 -7.38 19.66 -0.14
CA CYS A 356 -7.02 19.50 -1.55
C CYS A 356 -7.47 18.11 -2.09
N ILE A 357 -7.21 17.04 -1.35
CA ILE A 357 -7.64 15.67 -1.72
C ILE A 357 -9.17 15.60 -1.81
N THR A 358 -9.86 16.13 -0.79
CA THR A 358 -11.33 16.15 -0.75
C THR A 358 -11.90 16.89 -1.95
N PHE A 359 -11.29 18.02 -2.32
CA PHE A 359 -11.66 18.79 -3.52
C PHE A 359 -11.36 17.99 -4.80
N GLY A 360 -10.17 17.39 -4.91
CA GLY A 360 -9.74 16.61 -6.07
C GLY A 360 -10.70 15.45 -6.38
N PHE A 361 -11.09 14.69 -5.36
CA PHE A 361 -12.07 13.60 -5.50
C PHE A 361 -13.46 14.16 -5.91
N THR A 362 -13.94 15.18 -5.21
CA THR A 362 -15.27 15.75 -5.47
C THR A 362 -15.36 16.34 -6.88
N ARG A 363 -14.32 17.03 -7.34
CA ARG A 363 -14.24 17.59 -8.70
C ARG A 363 -14.27 16.51 -9.77
N ASN A 364 -13.54 15.42 -9.58
CA ASN A 364 -13.35 14.36 -10.55
C ASN A 364 -14.33 13.17 -10.33
N TYR A 365 -15.33 13.33 -9.47
CA TYR A 365 -16.25 12.26 -9.05
C TYR A 365 -16.83 11.46 -10.23
N ASP A 366 -17.38 12.17 -11.22
CA ASP A 366 -18.06 11.54 -12.35
C ASP A 366 -17.08 10.71 -13.20
N ALA A 367 -15.85 11.22 -13.41
CA ALA A 367 -14.80 10.50 -14.13
C ALA A 367 -14.25 9.29 -13.33
N ILE A 368 -14.21 9.41 -11.99
CA ILE A 368 -13.81 8.30 -11.10
C ILE A 368 -14.87 7.20 -11.17
N MET A 369 -16.15 7.54 -11.05
CA MET A 369 -17.25 6.58 -11.10
C MET A 369 -17.42 5.93 -12.48
N ALA A 370 -17.08 6.64 -13.55
CA ALA A 370 -17.05 6.12 -14.91
C ALA A 370 -15.75 5.29 -15.22
N GLY A 371 -14.79 5.19 -14.28
CA GLY A 371 -13.52 4.48 -14.49
C GLY A 371 -12.56 5.16 -15.48
N THR A 372 -12.80 6.42 -15.86
CA THR A 372 -12.02 7.16 -16.86
C THR A 372 -10.94 8.07 -16.25
N TYR A 373 -10.94 8.25 -14.94
CA TYR A 373 -9.96 9.08 -14.25
C TYR A 373 -8.61 8.35 -14.14
N LYS A 374 -7.52 9.02 -14.58
CA LYS A 374 -6.20 8.42 -14.78
C LYS A 374 -5.11 8.93 -13.85
N LYS A 375 -5.40 9.93 -13.02
CA LYS A 375 -4.41 10.65 -12.21
C LYS A 375 -4.63 10.42 -10.71
N ASP A 376 -3.71 10.92 -9.89
CA ASP A 376 -3.90 11.03 -8.45
C ASP A 376 -4.87 12.16 -8.07
N LEU A 377 -5.24 12.24 -6.80
CA LEU A 377 -6.19 13.25 -6.31
C LEU A 377 -5.56 14.61 -6.04
N PHE A 378 -4.24 14.74 -6.10
CA PHE A 378 -3.55 16.03 -5.96
C PHE A 378 -3.54 16.78 -7.29
N SER A 379 -3.60 16.08 -8.41
CA SER A 379 -3.45 16.62 -9.76
C SER A 379 -4.39 17.79 -10.03
N GLY A 380 -3.79 18.92 -10.42
CA GLY A 380 -4.48 20.18 -10.70
C GLY A 380 -4.94 20.92 -9.44
N THR A 381 -4.45 20.57 -8.27
CA THR A 381 -4.64 21.33 -7.02
C THR A 381 -3.31 21.99 -6.60
N PHE A 382 -3.37 22.97 -5.69
CA PHE A 382 -2.13 23.52 -5.10
C PHE A 382 -1.40 22.46 -4.25
N GLY A 383 -2.09 21.47 -3.75
CA GLY A 383 -1.53 20.34 -3.04
C GLY A 383 -0.52 19.55 -3.87
N GLU A 384 -0.68 19.45 -5.20
CA GLU A 384 0.24 18.78 -6.12
C GLU A 384 1.67 19.34 -5.97
N LYS A 385 1.84 20.66 -6.17
CA LYS A 385 3.18 21.31 -6.08
C LYS A 385 3.82 21.16 -4.70
N LEU A 386 3.04 21.25 -3.63
CA LEU A 386 3.55 21.08 -2.28
C LEU A 386 3.99 19.64 -2.04
N MET A 387 3.18 18.66 -2.44
CA MET A 387 3.49 17.25 -2.27
C MET A 387 4.68 16.82 -3.13
N ASP A 388 4.83 17.38 -4.33
CA ASP A 388 6.00 17.15 -5.18
C ASP A 388 7.26 17.70 -4.51
N LEU A 389 7.22 18.93 -3.99
CA LEU A 389 8.36 19.52 -3.29
C LEU A 389 8.77 18.69 -2.07
N LEU A 390 7.81 18.24 -1.24
CA LEU A 390 8.13 17.41 -0.07
C LEU A 390 8.75 16.06 -0.47
N GLY A 391 8.27 15.44 -1.55
CA GLY A 391 8.85 14.22 -2.10
C GLY A 391 10.26 14.43 -2.64
N ASP A 392 10.49 15.51 -3.38
CA ASP A 392 11.81 15.87 -3.91
C ASP A 392 12.82 16.18 -2.79
N MET A 393 12.37 16.83 -1.73
CA MET A 393 13.20 17.08 -0.54
C MET A 393 13.58 15.78 0.15
N ALA A 394 12.63 14.89 0.40
CA ALA A 394 12.90 13.59 1.00
C ALA A 394 13.90 12.79 0.15
N ASN A 395 13.73 12.77 -1.16
CA ASN A 395 14.65 12.11 -2.07
C ASN A 395 16.08 12.69 -1.97
N ARG A 396 16.23 14.00 -2.11
CA ARG A 396 17.56 14.67 -2.13
C ARG A 396 18.29 14.61 -0.79
N TYR A 397 17.59 14.83 0.31
CA TYR A 397 18.22 14.99 1.62
C TYR A 397 18.29 13.70 2.43
N VAL A 398 17.38 12.75 2.21
CA VAL A 398 17.29 11.49 2.97
C VAL A 398 17.74 10.30 2.14
N PHE A 399 16.97 9.95 1.10
CA PHE A 399 17.17 8.69 0.37
C PHE A 399 18.49 8.63 -0.39
N MET A 400 19.01 9.77 -0.89
CA MET A 400 20.31 9.85 -1.55
C MET A 400 21.48 10.06 -0.57
N SER A 401 21.30 9.86 0.73
CA SER A 401 22.38 10.04 1.71
C SER A 401 23.28 8.80 1.81
N SER A 402 24.57 9.02 2.07
CA SER A 402 25.55 7.94 2.23
C SER A 402 25.23 7.01 3.41
N THR A 403 24.43 7.47 4.38
CA THR A 403 23.97 6.66 5.50
C THR A 403 22.96 5.64 5.03
N ILE A 404 22.00 6.05 4.23
CA ILE A 404 20.99 5.15 3.64
C ILE A 404 21.67 4.14 2.70
N TYR A 405 22.56 4.58 1.81
CA TYR A 405 23.27 3.66 0.90
C TYR A 405 24.01 2.51 1.61
N LYS A 406 24.61 2.79 2.78
CA LYS A 406 25.28 1.72 3.56
C LYS A 406 24.29 0.71 4.14
N LEU A 407 23.12 1.18 4.53
CA LEU A 407 22.04 0.31 5.02
C LEU A 407 21.52 -0.56 3.88
N GLU A 408 21.20 0.03 2.74
CA GLU A 408 20.74 -0.66 1.54
C GLU A 408 21.69 -1.75 1.07
N LEU A 409 23.02 -1.49 1.05
CA LEU A 409 24.02 -2.52 0.73
C LEU A 409 24.01 -3.68 1.72
N THR A 410 23.76 -3.42 2.99
CA THR A 410 23.66 -4.47 4.01
C THR A 410 22.39 -5.30 3.81
N GLU A 411 21.30 -4.66 3.51
CA GLU A 411 19.99 -5.28 3.27
C GLU A 411 19.99 -6.14 2.01
N ALA A 412 20.62 -5.63 0.93
CA ALA A 412 20.84 -6.40 -0.29
C ALA A 412 21.56 -7.71 0.00
N ALA A 413 22.67 -7.65 0.74
CA ALA A 413 23.43 -8.84 1.09
C ALA A 413 22.63 -9.85 1.95
N ILE A 414 21.76 -9.35 2.84
CA ILE A 414 20.89 -10.21 3.66
C ILE A 414 19.85 -10.90 2.79
N LEU A 415 19.16 -10.16 1.93
CA LEU A 415 18.09 -10.70 1.10
C LEU A 415 18.63 -11.63 0.01
N ASP A 416 19.71 -11.26 -0.64
CA ASP A 416 20.36 -12.10 -1.66
C ASP A 416 20.73 -13.48 -1.09
N ASP A 417 21.39 -13.53 0.05
CA ASP A 417 21.78 -14.79 0.71
C ASP A 417 20.55 -15.63 1.15
N LEU A 418 19.53 -14.97 1.69
CA LEU A 418 18.29 -15.68 2.08
C LEU A 418 17.55 -16.20 0.85
N MET A 419 17.40 -15.41 -0.20
CA MET A 419 16.77 -15.83 -1.44
C MET A 419 17.53 -17.01 -2.05
N GLU A 420 18.85 -16.92 -2.16
CA GLU A 420 19.71 -17.99 -2.69
C GLU A 420 19.47 -19.31 -1.97
N LYS A 421 19.59 -19.33 -0.63
CA LYS A 421 19.43 -20.54 0.18
C LYS A 421 18.01 -21.11 0.10
N PHE A 422 16.98 -20.26 0.22
CA PHE A 422 15.61 -20.73 0.30
C PHE A 422 15.05 -21.12 -1.07
N VAL A 423 15.41 -20.44 -2.16
CA VAL A 423 14.95 -20.81 -3.50
C VAL A 423 15.57 -22.13 -3.92
N HIS A 424 16.89 -22.32 -3.77
CA HIS A 424 17.53 -23.58 -4.11
C HIS A 424 16.93 -24.78 -3.34
N ALA A 425 16.64 -24.62 -2.06
CA ALA A 425 16.02 -25.68 -1.27
C ALA A 425 14.55 -25.91 -1.68
N ALA A 426 13.78 -24.83 -1.93
CA ALA A 426 12.35 -24.93 -2.16
C ALA A 426 11.97 -25.48 -3.54
N ILE A 427 12.78 -25.27 -4.59
CA ILE A 427 12.48 -25.82 -5.93
C ILE A 427 12.41 -27.35 -5.95
N HIS A 428 13.09 -28.02 -5.04
CA HIS A 428 13.07 -29.48 -4.86
C HIS A 428 12.02 -29.96 -3.84
N TYR A 429 11.35 -29.04 -3.13
CA TYR A 429 10.33 -29.38 -2.15
C TYR A 429 9.10 -30.00 -2.81
N ASP A 430 8.66 -31.18 -2.31
CA ASP A 430 7.49 -31.87 -2.83
C ASP A 430 7.56 -32.22 -4.34
N ALA A 431 8.79 -32.38 -4.85
CA ALA A 431 9.05 -32.71 -6.27
C ALA A 431 9.04 -34.21 -6.56
N GLY A 432 8.75 -35.05 -5.58
CA GLY A 432 8.82 -36.52 -5.71
C GLY A 432 10.23 -37.08 -5.66
N GLU A 433 11.25 -36.25 -5.53
CA GLU A 433 12.66 -36.64 -5.41
C GLU A 433 13.14 -36.55 -3.95
N LYS A 434 14.21 -37.25 -3.66
CA LYS A 434 14.86 -37.19 -2.35
C LYS A 434 15.67 -35.89 -2.26
N MET A 435 15.19 -34.95 -1.46
CA MET A 435 15.94 -33.76 -1.10
C MET A 435 17.21 -34.13 -0.31
N ASP A 436 18.25 -33.34 -0.49
CA ASP A 436 19.42 -33.48 0.36
C ASP A 436 19.16 -33.06 1.83
N SER A 437 20.13 -33.32 2.71
CA SER A 437 19.92 -33.08 4.14
C SER A 437 19.98 -31.61 4.52
N ILE A 438 20.61 -30.77 3.71
CA ILE A 438 20.71 -29.31 3.92
C ILE A 438 19.40 -28.66 3.49
N ASP A 439 18.93 -28.96 2.28
CA ASP A 439 17.67 -28.45 1.74
C ASP A 439 16.47 -28.79 2.63
N LEU A 440 16.43 -30.02 3.16
CA LEU A 440 15.40 -30.41 4.13
C LEU A 440 15.40 -29.52 5.38
N ARG A 441 16.59 -29.14 5.88
CA ARG A 441 16.70 -28.25 7.04
C ARG A 441 16.29 -26.83 6.68
N ILE A 442 16.71 -26.30 5.55
CA ILE A 442 16.31 -24.96 5.08
C ILE A 442 14.77 -24.88 4.93
N VAL A 443 14.15 -25.83 4.23
CA VAL A 443 12.69 -25.88 4.08
C VAL A 443 11.98 -26.06 5.43
N SER A 444 12.60 -26.75 6.41
CA SER A 444 12.00 -26.89 7.72
C SER A 444 11.83 -25.57 8.48
N LEU A 445 12.64 -24.55 8.16
CA LEU A 445 12.52 -23.21 8.73
C LEU A 445 11.29 -22.45 8.22
N ILE A 446 10.78 -22.81 7.05
CA ILE A 446 9.55 -22.20 6.51
C ILE A 446 8.37 -22.62 7.38
N SER A 447 7.57 -21.63 7.80
CA SER A 447 6.39 -21.85 8.63
C SER A 447 5.42 -22.86 8.01
N ASP A 448 4.85 -23.74 8.84
CA ASP A 448 3.88 -24.74 8.40
C ASP A 448 2.63 -24.14 7.75
N ASN A 449 2.23 -22.93 8.14
CA ASN A 449 1.11 -22.24 7.50
C ASN A 449 1.37 -21.94 6.03
N TYR A 450 2.57 -21.49 5.69
CA TYR A 450 2.96 -21.24 4.29
C TYR A 450 3.03 -22.56 3.50
N LYS A 451 3.62 -23.61 4.09
CA LYS A 451 3.66 -24.96 3.48
C LYS A 451 2.27 -25.54 3.27
N LYS A 452 1.31 -25.31 4.18
CA LYS A 452 -0.09 -25.70 4.01
C LYS A 452 -0.77 -24.96 2.87
N ALA A 453 -0.57 -23.63 2.80
CA ALA A 453 -1.09 -22.81 1.71
C ALA A 453 -0.56 -23.27 0.36
N TYR A 454 0.76 -23.57 0.26
CA TYR A 454 1.37 -24.16 -0.92
C TYR A 454 0.69 -25.48 -1.31
N ARG A 455 0.62 -26.47 -0.40
CA ARG A 455 0.05 -27.81 -0.71
C ARG A 455 -1.38 -27.72 -1.20
N HIS A 456 -2.20 -26.87 -0.57
CA HIS A 456 -3.58 -26.64 -0.99
C HIS A 456 -3.66 -26.08 -2.41
N GLN A 457 -2.82 -25.09 -2.74
CA GLN A 457 -2.80 -24.49 -4.07
C GLN A 457 -2.17 -25.40 -5.14
N ALA A 458 -1.25 -26.28 -4.76
CA ALA A 458 -0.54 -27.20 -5.66
C ALA A 458 -1.36 -28.44 -6.04
N GLU A 459 -2.46 -28.73 -5.33
CA GLU A 459 -3.31 -29.89 -5.59
C GLU A 459 -3.90 -29.84 -7.02
N GLY A 460 -3.66 -30.89 -7.80
CA GLY A 460 -4.13 -31.00 -9.20
C GLY A 460 -3.42 -30.11 -10.21
N LYS A 461 -2.35 -29.40 -9.81
CA LYS A 461 -1.59 -28.50 -10.68
C LYS A 461 -0.53 -29.22 -11.48
N SER A 462 -0.19 -28.64 -12.65
CA SER A 462 0.95 -29.05 -13.48
C SER A 462 2.27 -28.85 -12.74
N GLU A 463 3.34 -29.52 -13.19
CA GLU A 463 4.67 -29.36 -12.57
C GLU A 463 5.19 -27.92 -12.71
N ALA A 464 4.94 -27.26 -13.83
CA ALA A 464 5.27 -25.84 -14.00
C ALA A 464 4.57 -24.95 -12.96
N GLU A 465 3.28 -25.14 -12.73
CA GLU A 465 2.53 -24.41 -11.71
C GLU A 465 3.03 -24.74 -10.29
N LYS A 466 3.41 -25.99 -10.02
CA LYS A 466 3.99 -26.36 -8.71
C LYS A 466 5.34 -25.71 -8.48
N ILE A 467 6.21 -25.64 -9.49
CA ILE A 467 7.48 -24.92 -9.40
C ILE A 467 7.24 -23.44 -9.13
N TYR A 468 6.34 -22.82 -9.88
CA TYR A 468 5.92 -21.43 -9.65
C TYR A 468 5.45 -21.22 -8.20
N LEU A 469 4.61 -22.11 -7.67
CA LEU A 469 4.13 -22.03 -6.29
C LEU A 469 5.23 -22.28 -5.25
N ARG A 470 6.29 -23.06 -5.57
CA ARG A 470 7.46 -23.21 -4.70
C ARG A 470 8.30 -21.93 -4.64
N LEU A 471 8.43 -21.23 -5.77
CA LEU A 471 9.07 -19.91 -5.79
C LEU A 471 8.26 -18.90 -4.98
N LEU A 472 6.92 -18.89 -5.15
CA LEU A 472 6.03 -18.06 -4.32
C LEU A 472 6.11 -18.43 -2.83
N LEU A 473 6.28 -19.71 -2.45
CA LEU A 473 6.45 -20.11 -1.07
C LEU A 473 7.66 -19.42 -0.43
N VAL A 474 8.74 -19.22 -1.19
CA VAL A 474 9.93 -18.50 -0.70
C VAL A 474 9.63 -17.00 -0.54
N THR A 475 9.07 -16.35 -1.54
CA THR A 475 8.71 -14.94 -1.45
C THR A 475 7.68 -14.70 -0.32
N ASP A 476 6.71 -15.58 -0.16
CA ASP A 476 5.74 -15.56 0.94
C ASP A 476 6.43 -15.61 2.31
N TYR A 477 7.42 -16.48 2.47
CA TYR A 477 8.17 -16.63 3.71
C TYR A 477 9.07 -15.43 3.99
N VAL A 478 9.81 -14.97 2.99
CA VAL A 478 10.70 -13.80 3.10
C VAL A 478 9.88 -12.55 3.42
N CYS A 479 8.80 -12.29 2.70
CA CYS A 479 7.90 -11.15 2.96
C CYS A 479 7.21 -11.22 4.32
N GLY A 480 7.05 -12.43 4.86
CA GLY A 480 6.54 -12.64 6.21
C GLY A 480 7.53 -12.29 7.32
N MET A 481 8.81 -12.08 7.02
CA MET A 481 9.83 -11.72 8.01
C MET A 481 9.71 -10.27 8.44
N THR A 482 10.17 -9.98 9.65
CA THR A 482 10.50 -8.62 10.09
C THR A 482 11.97 -8.33 9.76
N ASP A 483 12.37 -7.06 9.76
CA ASP A 483 13.73 -6.63 9.47
C ASP A 483 14.74 -7.27 10.42
N SER A 484 14.44 -7.24 11.72
CA SER A 484 15.28 -7.86 12.74
C SER A 484 15.36 -9.39 12.60
N TYR A 485 14.25 -10.04 12.20
CA TYR A 485 14.24 -11.48 11.99
C TYR A 485 15.06 -11.87 10.76
N ALA A 486 14.90 -11.16 9.64
CA ALA A 486 15.67 -11.41 8.42
C ALA A 486 17.18 -11.28 8.67
N LYS A 487 17.60 -10.20 9.35
CA LYS A 487 19.00 -9.99 9.76
C LYS A 487 19.51 -11.10 10.66
N ARG A 488 18.76 -11.47 11.70
CA ARG A 488 19.16 -12.54 12.62
C ARG A 488 19.27 -13.89 11.91
N LEU A 489 18.31 -14.26 11.09
CA LEU A 489 18.32 -15.51 10.34
C LEU A 489 19.53 -15.57 9.40
N TYR A 490 19.83 -14.48 8.69
CA TYR A 490 21.05 -14.36 7.88
C TYR A 490 22.31 -14.62 8.73
N GLN A 491 22.42 -14.01 9.90
CA GLN A 491 23.56 -14.20 10.79
C GLN A 491 23.68 -15.65 11.28
N GLU A 492 22.56 -16.25 11.72
CA GLU A 492 22.52 -17.65 12.18
C GLU A 492 22.94 -18.64 11.08
N LEU A 493 22.42 -18.46 9.85
CA LEU A 493 22.73 -19.35 8.72
C LEU A 493 24.17 -19.21 8.21
N ASN A 494 24.83 -18.09 8.46
CA ASN A 494 26.20 -17.81 8.05
C ASN A 494 27.22 -17.93 9.21
N GLY A 495 26.79 -18.36 10.42
CA GLY A 495 27.66 -18.52 11.58
C GLY A 495 28.23 -17.19 12.11
N ILE A 496 27.56 -16.08 11.87
CA ILE A 496 27.91 -14.75 12.37
C ILE A 496 27.19 -14.59 13.72
N ILE A 497 27.92 -14.64 14.82
CA ILE A 497 27.38 -14.56 16.18
C ILE A 497 27.41 -13.12 16.69
#